data_462e4d75126010d9e5e4f78200332a35
#
_entry.id   462e4d75126010d9e5e4f78200332a35
#
_cell.length_a   1.000
_cell.length_b   1.000
_cell.length_c   1.000
_cell.angle_alpha   90.00
_cell.angle_beta   90.00
_cell.angle_gamma   90.00
#
_symmetry.space_group_name_H-M   'P 1'
#
loop_
_entity.id
_entity.type
_entity.pdbx_description
1 polymer ?
#
loop_
_entity_poly.entity_id
_entity_poly.type
_entity_poly.pdbx_seq_one_letter_code
_entity_poly.pdbx_strand_id
1 'polypeptide(L)'
;HGFKKMLMKAGEWILSRQITDTKDPRYGLLRGGYGAYDSEYRYSDVEIEWCSTEHQCSTLQALEGLSLVLNDKKYKEAAELVRDQLFLKCYDESNGRFYQGINGGKPDKAWALDCTTWAGSLIFSVVHTDTAKKCFHTARDVYLTENKQIIQSSDKEHYNMRYSSSEQFAGFKPYSDKTPDYEGAPDIVWTEGTLGYAALALCVGEEDEAKKYVDECIALQLEIELHILTEH
;
A
#
# COMPACT_ATOMS: atom_id res chain seq x y z
N HIS A 1 7.06 -5.56 31.49
CA HIS A 1 8.48 -5.78 31.09
C HIS A 1 8.64 -6.60 29.79
N GLY A 2 7.81 -7.65 29.55
CA GLY A 2 7.90 -8.48 28.33
C GLY A 2 7.60 -7.75 27.04
N PHE A 3 6.53 -6.95 27.01
CA PHE A 3 6.08 -6.20 25.83
C PHE A 3 7.13 -5.17 25.37
N LYS A 4 7.71 -4.40 26.28
CA LYS A 4 8.77 -3.43 25.95
C LYS A 4 9.97 -4.12 25.29
N LYS A 5 10.40 -5.28 25.83
CA LYS A 5 11.51 -6.06 25.26
C LYS A 5 11.19 -6.57 23.84
N MET A 6 9.94 -6.95 23.58
CA MET A 6 9.48 -7.35 22.24
C MET A 6 9.54 -6.17 21.26
N LEU A 7 9.02 -5.00 21.65
CA LEU A 7 9.08 -3.79 20.82
C LEU A 7 10.52 -3.40 20.48
N MET A 8 11.43 -3.45 21.47
CA MET A 8 12.85 -3.17 21.22
C MET A 8 13.45 -4.13 20.21
N LYS A 9 13.19 -5.44 20.34
CA LYS A 9 13.70 -6.44 19.38
C LYS A 9 13.14 -6.23 17.97
N ALA A 10 11.85 -5.94 17.85
CA ALA A 10 11.22 -5.63 16.56
C ALA A 10 11.85 -4.37 15.93
N GLY A 11 12.03 -3.32 16.74
CA GLY A 11 12.66 -2.09 16.29
C GLY A 11 14.11 -2.28 15.82
N GLU A 12 14.90 -3.04 16.56
CA GLU A 12 16.30 -3.37 16.14
C GLU A 12 16.31 -4.18 14.84
N TRP A 13 15.38 -5.11 14.68
CA TRP A 13 15.26 -5.86 13.44
C TRP A 13 14.90 -4.95 12.26
N ILE A 14 13.93 -4.05 12.44
CA ILE A 14 13.57 -3.06 11.42
C ILE A 14 14.78 -2.21 11.04
N LEU A 15 15.49 -1.63 12.03
CA LEU A 15 16.68 -0.82 11.77
C LEU A 15 17.77 -1.59 11.03
N SER A 16 17.90 -2.89 11.30
CA SER A 16 18.88 -3.74 10.59
C SER A 16 18.57 -3.91 9.09
N ARG A 17 17.33 -3.61 8.65
CA ARG A 17 16.94 -3.64 7.23
C ARG A 17 17.25 -2.34 6.51
N GLN A 18 17.50 -1.24 7.23
CA GLN A 18 17.80 0.04 6.61
C GLN A 18 19.18 0.02 5.93
N ILE A 19 19.21 0.50 4.70
CA ILE A 19 20.43 0.57 3.89
C ILE A 19 21.21 1.82 4.30
N THR A 20 22.38 1.63 4.88
CA THR A 20 23.22 2.71 5.43
C THR A 20 24.41 3.07 4.55
N ASP A 21 24.71 2.29 3.50
CA ASP A 21 25.75 2.64 2.53
C ASP A 21 25.24 3.79 1.64
N THR A 22 25.85 4.95 1.76
CA THR A 22 25.50 6.16 0.98
C THR A 22 25.78 6.02 -0.53
N LYS A 23 26.51 5.00 -0.94
CA LYS A 23 26.77 4.69 -2.37
C LYS A 23 25.70 3.79 -2.96
N ASP A 24 24.89 3.12 -2.13
CA ASP A 24 23.78 2.30 -2.61
C ASP A 24 22.67 3.23 -3.14
N PRO A 25 22.15 3.00 -4.36
CA PRO A 25 21.05 3.80 -4.90
C PRO A 25 19.79 3.76 -4.03
N ARG A 26 19.66 2.75 -3.15
CA ARG A 26 18.55 2.57 -2.20
C ARG A 26 18.83 3.17 -0.81
N TYR A 27 19.98 3.86 -0.62
CA TYR A 27 20.37 4.45 0.66
C TYR A 27 19.19 5.07 1.40
N GLY A 28 19.06 4.74 2.69
CA GLY A 28 18.03 5.25 3.59
C GLY A 28 16.71 4.47 3.58
N LEU A 29 16.43 3.69 2.53
CA LEU A 29 15.26 2.81 2.46
C LEU A 29 15.54 1.48 3.17
N LEU A 30 14.47 0.72 3.43
CA LEU A 30 14.54 -0.60 4.04
C LEU A 30 14.32 -1.69 3.00
N ARG A 31 15.10 -2.76 3.09
CA ARG A 31 14.91 -4.00 2.32
C ARG A 31 13.67 -4.75 2.80
N GLY A 32 13.11 -5.60 1.94
CA GLY A 32 11.86 -6.32 2.18
C GLY A 32 11.90 -7.38 3.30
N GLY A 33 13.09 -7.77 3.77
CA GLY A 33 13.23 -8.82 4.79
C GLY A 33 13.83 -10.10 4.22
N TYR A 34 13.32 -11.26 4.63
CA TYR A 34 13.81 -12.57 4.24
C TYR A 34 12.67 -13.49 3.82
N GLY A 35 13.00 -14.43 2.95
CA GLY A 35 12.16 -15.53 2.55
C GLY A 35 11.49 -15.32 1.21
N ALA A 36 11.63 -16.31 0.35
CA ALA A 36 10.94 -16.37 -0.93
C ALA A 36 10.48 -17.80 -1.22
N TYR A 37 9.41 -17.91 -2.00
CA TYR A 37 8.95 -19.17 -2.59
C TYR A 37 9.26 -19.18 -4.08
N ASP A 38 9.77 -20.28 -4.60
CA ASP A 38 9.91 -20.47 -6.03
C ASP A 38 8.56 -20.89 -6.67
N SER A 39 8.56 -21.11 -8.00
CA SER A 39 7.38 -21.54 -8.74
C SER A 39 6.84 -22.92 -8.33
N GLU A 40 7.61 -23.71 -7.57
CA GLU A 40 7.22 -25.00 -7.04
C GLU A 40 6.87 -24.94 -5.54
N TYR A 41 6.64 -23.71 -5.03
CA TYR A 41 6.35 -23.44 -3.62
C TYR A 41 7.42 -23.92 -2.63
N ARG A 42 8.68 -24.04 -3.06
CA ARG A 42 9.77 -24.35 -2.15
C ARG A 42 10.30 -23.07 -1.53
N TYR A 43 10.31 -23.04 -0.19
CA TYR A 43 10.82 -21.90 0.55
C TYR A 43 12.35 -21.84 0.52
N SER A 44 12.87 -20.63 0.37
CA SER A 44 14.28 -20.31 0.55
C SER A 44 14.46 -19.08 1.43
N ASP A 45 15.42 -19.16 2.36
CA ASP A 45 15.74 -18.06 3.28
C ASP A 45 16.75 -17.11 2.61
N VAL A 46 16.26 -16.31 1.66
CA VAL A 46 17.06 -15.32 0.94
C VAL A 46 16.64 -13.92 1.34
N GLU A 47 17.59 -12.98 1.34
CA GLU A 47 17.28 -11.57 1.59
C GLU A 47 16.50 -10.99 0.40
N ILE A 48 15.40 -10.30 0.70
CA ILE A 48 14.59 -9.59 -0.28
C ILE A 48 15.16 -8.19 -0.43
N GLU A 49 15.88 -7.98 -1.50
CA GLU A 49 16.58 -6.72 -1.79
C GLU A 49 15.67 -5.58 -2.25
N TRP A 50 14.45 -5.89 -2.64
CA TRP A 50 13.45 -4.90 -3.06
C TRP A 50 13.03 -4.00 -1.91
N CYS A 51 12.97 -2.68 -2.18
CA CYS A 51 12.47 -1.66 -1.26
C CYS A 51 11.09 -1.21 -1.72
N SER A 52 10.02 -1.85 -1.20
CA SER A 52 8.63 -1.51 -1.53
C SER A 52 8.22 -0.18 -0.90
N THR A 53 7.57 0.69 -1.65
CA THR A 53 6.99 1.95 -1.14
C THR A 53 5.97 1.71 -0.03
N GLU A 54 5.08 0.75 -0.20
CA GLU A 54 4.10 0.35 0.82
C GLU A 54 4.79 -0.02 2.13
N HIS A 55 5.82 -0.89 2.06
CA HIS A 55 6.58 -1.29 3.26
C HIS A 55 7.33 -0.12 3.89
N GLN A 56 7.82 0.84 3.09
CA GLN A 56 8.43 2.07 3.65
C GLN A 56 7.40 2.86 4.45
N CYS A 57 6.16 3.02 3.94
CA CYS A 57 5.10 3.75 4.63
C CYS A 57 4.78 3.11 5.99
N SER A 58 4.51 1.82 6.02
CA SER A 58 4.19 1.08 7.25
C SER A 58 5.35 1.11 8.25
N THR A 59 6.59 0.94 7.75
CA THR A 59 7.78 0.92 8.59
C THR A 59 8.08 2.30 9.19
N LEU A 60 7.89 3.37 8.41
CA LEU A 60 8.07 4.74 8.91
C LEU A 60 7.16 5.00 10.10
N GLN A 61 5.88 4.66 10.01
CA GLN A 61 4.94 4.82 11.13
C GLN A 61 5.32 3.96 12.33
N ALA A 62 5.79 2.72 12.10
CA ALA A 62 6.28 1.87 13.17
C ALA A 62 7.50 2.48 13.89
N LEU A 63 8.44 3.05 13.15
CA LEU A 63 9.62 3.73 13.70
C LEU A 63 9.25 5.00 14.48
N GLU A 64 8.32 5.82 13.98
CA GLU A 64 7.82 6.98 14.71
C GLU A 64 7.13 6.57 16.02
N GLY A 65 6.27 5.54 15.98
CA GLY A 65 5.64 4.98 17.17
C GLY A 65 6.65 4.44 18.18
N LEU A 66 7.68 3.72 17.71
CA LEU A 66 8.76 3.21 18.56
C LEU A 66 9.56 4.35 19.21
N SER A 67 9.85 5.42 18.48
CA SER A 67 10.52 6.59 19.02
C SER A 67 9.76 7.20 20.19
N LEU A 68 8.44 7.33 20.06
CA LEU A 68 7.58 7.87 21.12
C LEU A 68 7.51 6.93 22.34
N VAL A 69 7.22 5.65 22.11
CA VAL A 69 7.00 4.68 23.20
C VAL A 69 8.28 4.35 23.96
N LEU A 70 9.40 4.25 23.26
CA LEU A 70 10.70 3.89 23.85
C LEU A 70 11.50 5.12 24.28
N ASN A 71 11.11 6.33 23.84
CA ASN A 71 11.84 7.59 24.02
C ASN A 71 13.30 7.47 23.52
N ASP A 72 13.47 6.92 22.31
CA ASP A 72 14.77 6.67 21.70
C ASP A 72 14.85 7.34 20.31
N LYS A 73 15.74 8.32 20.19
CA LYS A 73 15.92 9.18 19.03
C LYS A 73 16.32 8.41 17.75
N LYS A 74 17.02 7.29 17.89
CA LYS A 74 17.49 6.51 16.73
C LYS A 74 16.35 6.09 15.81
N TYR A 75 15.18 5.77 16.37
CA TYR A 75 14.00 5.41 15.57
C TYR A 75 13.44 6.60 14.83
N LYS A 76 13.43 7.79 15.46
CA LYS A 76 13.00 9.03 14.80
C LYS A 76 13.94 9.40 13.65
N GLU A 77 15.25 9.36 13.88
CA GLU A 77 16.26 9.65 12.86
C GLU A 77 16.15 8.69 11.67
N ALA A 78 15.91 7.41 11.93
CA ALA A 78 15.69 6.42 10.89
C ALA A 78 14.40 6.68 10.11
N ALA A 79 13.29 7.04 10.78
CA ALA A 79 12.02 7.39 10.14
C ALA A 79 12.15 8.62 9.24
N GLU A 80 12.81 9.67 9.72
CA GLU A 80 13.07 10.88 8.95
C GLU A 80 13.88 10.57 7.68
N LEU A 81 14.92 9.74 7.80
CA LEU A 81 15.71 9.32 6.66
C LEU A 81 14.89 8.51 5.64
N VAL A 82 14.04 7.58 6.10
CA VAL A 82 13.13 6.83 5.21
C VAL A 82 12.21 7.80 4.45
N ARG A 83 11.57 8.73 5.15
CA ARG A 83 10.66 9.70 4.55
C ARG A 83 11.34 10.51 3.45
N ASP A 84 12.50 11.08 3.76
CA ASP A 84 13.22 11.95 2.85
C ASP A 84 13.70 11.19 1.62
N GLN A 85 14.20 9.95 1.80
CA GLN A 85 14.67 9.11 0.70
C GLN A 85 13.51 8.51 -0.12
N LEU A 86 12.39 8.20 0.50
CA LEU A 86 11.18 7.77 -0.22
C LEU A 86 10.68 8.88 -1.16
N PHE A 87 10.60 10.12 -0.66
CA PHE A 87 10.23 11.26 -1.49
C PHE A 87 11.20 11.47 -2.64
N LEU A 88 12.49 11.52 -2.33
CA LEU A 88 13.53 11.79 -3.34
C LEU A 88 13.58 10.74 -4.45
N LYS A 89 13.35 9.47 -4.12
CA LYS A 89 13.58 8.34 -5.02
C LYS A 89 12.32 7.77 -5.66
N CYS A 90 11.18 7.87 -4.99
CA CYS A 90 9.94 7.22 -5.41
C CYS A 90 8.84 8.18 -5.82
N TYR A 91 8.93 9.49 -5.52
CA TYR A 91 7.91 10.44 -5.94
C TYR A 91 8.07 10.81 -7.41
N ASP A 92 7.00 10.58 -8.17
CA ASP A 92 6.86 10.99 -9.58
C ASP A 92 6.05 12.30 -9.61
N GLU A 93 6.76 13.43 -9.57
CA GLU A 93 6.13 14.75 -9.52
C GLU A 93 5.27 15.04 -10.76
N SER A 94 5.68 14.53 -11.92
CA SER A 94 4.98 14.77 -13.19
C SER A 94 3.60 14.11 -13.23
N ASN A 95 3.42 13.01 -12.51
CA ASN A 95 2.19 12.26 -12.43
C ASN A 95 1.51 12.33 -11.05
N GLY A 96 2.10 13.00 -10.07
CA GLY A 96 1.53 13.14 -8.73
C GLY A 96 1.31 11.81 -8.00
N ARG A 97 2.28 10.88 -8.10
CA ARG A 97 2.16 9.53 -7.54
C ARG A 97 3.47 9.02 -6.97
N PHE A 98 3.44 7.89 -6.31
CA PHE A 98 4.65 7.17 -5.90
C PHE A 98 4.85 5.92 -6.75
N TYR A 99 6.10 5.64 -7.11
CA TYR A 99 6.50 4.37 -7.71
C TYR A 99 6.27 3.22 -6.73
N GLN A 100 6.11 2.01 -7.23
CA GLN A 100 5.92 0.82 -6.40
C GLN A 100 7.12 0.53 -5.48
N GLY A 101 8.30 1.00 -5.84
CA GLY A 101 9.49 0.88 -5.02
C GLY A 101 10.79 1.06 -5.80
N ILE A 102 11.87 0.54 -5.22
CA ILE A 102 13.18 0.45 -5.87
C ILE A 102 13.57 -1.03 -5.96
N ASN A 103 13.67 -1.55 -7.18
CA ASN A 103 14.05 -2.92 -7.45
C ASN A 103 15.36 -2.96 -8.24
N GLY A 104 16.36 -3.75 -7.80
CA GLY A 104 17.67 -3.81 -8.44
C GLY A 104 18.36 -2.45 -8.56
N GLY A 105 18.12 -1.54 -7.61
CA GLY A 105 18.65 -0.17 -7.60
C GLY A 105 17.98 0.80 -8.58
N LYS A 106 16.88 0.41 -9.22
CA LYS A 106 16.09 1.24 -10.15
C LYS A 106 14.67 1.41 -9.67
N PRO A 107 14.02 2.57 -9.98
CA PRO A 107 12.60 2.75 -9.69
C PRO A 107 11.75 1.70 -10.41
N ASP A 108 10.90 1.02 -9.63
CA ASP A 108 9.81 0.19 -10.13
C ASP A 108 8.62 1.10 -10.40
N LYS A 109 8.39 1.39 -11.67
CA LYS A 109 7.42 2.40 -12.11
C LYS A 109 6.00 1.85 -12.28
N ALA A 110 5.71 0.65 -11.79
CA ALA A 110 4.35 0.13 -11.78
C ALA A 110 3.37 1.14 -11.15
N TRP A 111 2.16 1.15 -11.68
CA TRP A 111 1.09 2.03 -11.22
C TRP A 111 0.23 1.28 -10.20
N ALA A 112 0.67 1.29 -8.94
CA ALA A 112 -0.01 0.69 -7.81
C ALA A 112 -0.72 1.77 -6.99
N LEU A 113 -1.99 1.53 -6.66
CA LEU A 113 -2.85 2.47 -5.94
C LEU A 113 -2.34 2.74 -4.53
N ASP A 114 -2.06 1.67 -3.78
CA ASP A 114 -1.64 1.70 -2.38
C ASP A 114 -0.38 2.54 -2.17
N CYS A 115 0.61 2.40 -3.05
CA CYS A 115 1.83 3.20 -2.98
C CYS A 115 1.55 4.71 -3.03
N THR A 116 0.55 5.12 -3.81
CA THR A 116 0.15 6.51 -3.96
C THR A 116 -0.72 6.98 -2.79
N THR A 117 -1.72 6.19 -2.41
CA THR A 117 -2.66 6.57 -1.35
C THR A 117 -2.02 6.50 0.04
N TRP A 118 -1.22 5.50 0.32
CA TRP A 118 -0.56 5.36 1.63
C TRP A 118 0.54 6.39 1.81
N ALA A 119 1.40 6.61 0.82
CA ALA A 119 2.39 7.69 0.92
C ALA A 119 1.71 9.05 1.07
N GLY A 120 0.67 9.33 0.28
CA GLY A 120 -0.08 10.58 0.36
C GLY A 120 -0.73 10.81 1.72
N SER A 121 -1.42 9.81 2.27
CA SER A 121 -2.15 9.92 3.54
C SER A 121 -1.25 9.82 4.77
N LEU A 122 -0.45 8.75 4.86
CA LEU A 122 0.26 8.39 6.08
C LEU A 122 1.53 9.22 6.30
N ILE A 123 2.14 9.73 5.23
CA ILE A 123 3.44 10.40 5.31
C ILE A 123 3.33 11.87 4.92
N PHE A 124 2.80 12.15 3.74
CA PHE A 124 2.93 13.47 3.13
C PHE A 124 1.74 14.41 3.38
N SER A 125 0.62 13.94 3.91
CA SER A 125 -0.53 14.80 4.25
C SER A 125 -0.18 15.93 5.22
N VAL A 126 0.75 15.71 6.13
CA VAL A 126 1.17 16.69 7.14
C VAL A 126 2.36 17.53 6.69
N VAL A 127 3.35 16.90 6.02
CA VAL A 127 4.63 17.58 5.70
C VAL A 127 4.67 18.18 4.30
N HIS A 128 3.88 17.65 3.36
CA HIS A 128 3.80 18.09 1.97
C HIS A 128 2.35 18.02 1.45
N THR A 129 1.50 18.91 1.95
CA THR A 129 0.05 18.92 1.64
C THR A 129 -0.23 18.94 0.14
N ASP A 130 0.55 19.66 -0.65
CA ASP A 130 0.37 19.71 -2.10
C ASP A 130 0.69 18.37 -2.78
N THR A 131 1.66 17.61 -2.24
CA THR A 131 1.95 16.25 -2.69
C THR A 131 0.76 15.33 -2.40
N ALA A 132 0.19 15.40 -1.20
CA ALA A 132 -0.98 14.62 -0.84
C ALA A 132 -2.18 14.92 -1.75
N LYS A 133 -2.43 16.20 -2.06
CA LYS A 133 -3.48 16.60 -3.00
C LYS A 133 -3.23 16.07 -4.42
N LYS A 134 -2.00 16.12 -4.92
CA LYS A 134 -1.65 15.53 -6.22
C LYS A 134 -1.90 14.02 -6.22
N CYS A 135 -1.47 13.31 -5.17
CA CYS A 135 -1.73 11.88 -5.00
C CYS A 135 -3.23 11.57 -5.00
N PHE A 136 -4.04 12.36 -4.31
CA PHE A 136 -5.48 12.22 -4.26
C PHE A 136 -6.11 12.34 -5.66
N HIS A 137 -5.77 13.39 -6.41
CA HIS A 137 -6.30 13.58 -7.76
C HIS A 137 -5.86 12.46 -8.70
N THR A 138 -4.57 12.08 -8.66
CA THR A 138 -4.06 10.98 -9.48
C THR A 138 -4.74 9.65 -9.14
N ALA A 139 -4.94 9.36 -7.86
CA ALA A 139 -5.62 8.13 -7.45
C ALA A 139 -7.05 8.10 -7.99
N ARG A 140 -7.80 9.19 -7.88
CA ARG A 140 -9.16 9.30 -8.41
C ARG A 140 -9.20 9.13 -9.93
N ASP A 141 -8.34 9.84 -10.64
CA ASP A 141 -8.43 9.94 -12.11
C ASP A 141 -7.91 8.69 -12.83
N VAL A 142 -7.11 7.85 -12.15
CA VAL A 142 -6.43 6.69 -12.75
C VAL A 142 -7.00 5.35 -12.30
N TYR A 143 -7.44 5.23 -11.05
CA TYR A 143 -7.81 3.93 -10.48
C TYR A 143 -9.29 3.76 -10.19
N LEU A 144 -10.09 4.84 -10.31
CA LEU A 144 -11.54 4.73 -10.12
C LEU A 144 -12.13 3.74 -11.11
N THR A 145 -12.95 2.84 -10.61
CA THR A 145 -13.73 1.90 -11.39
C THR A 145 -15.15 1.80 -10.87
N GLU A 146 -16.08 1.60 -11.80
CA GLU A 146 -17.50 1.37 -11.50
C GLU A 146 -17.88 0.01 -12.08
N ASN A 147 -17.94 -1.02 -11.25
CA ASN A 147 -18.14 -2.36 -11.75
C ASN A 147 -19.25 -3.12 -11.07
N LYS A 148 -19.95 -3.90 -11.89
CA LYS A 148 -20.73 -5.04 -11.44
C LYS A 148 -19.75 -6.13 -11.08
N GLN A 149 -19.54 -6.34 -9.80
CA GLN A 149 -18.58 -7.33 -9.30
C GLN A 149 -18.97 -8.73 -9.75
N ILE A 150 -18.14 -9.33 -10.58
CA ILE A 150 -18.19 -10.75 -10.87
C ILE A 150 -16.83 -11.29 -10.43
N ILE A 151 -16.76 -11.86 -9.24
CA ILE A 151 -15.59 -12.61 -8.83
C ILE A 151 -15.73 -14.01 -9.44
N GLN A 152 -15.07 -14.23 -10.56
CA GLN A 152 -14.90 -15.58 -11.10
C GLN A 152 -13.54 -16.09 -10.62
N SER A 153 -13.53 -17.00 -9.66
CA SER A 153 -12.36 -17.83 -9.45
C SER A 153 -12.25 -18.83 -10.58
N SER A 154 -11.17 -18.78 -11.36
CA SER A 154 -10.85 -19.79 -12.36
C SER A 154 -10.37 -21.11 -11.71
N ASP A 155 -10.05 -21.07 -10.44
CA ASP A 155 -9.58 -22.22 -9.68
C ASP A 155 -10.74 -22.93 -8.98
N LYS A 156 -11.27 -23.94 -9.65
CA LYS A 156 -12.45 -24.70 -9.20
C LYS A 156 -12.20 -25.51 -7.92
N GLU A 157 -10.96 -25.70 -7.50
CA GLU A 157 -10.63 -26.57 -6.37
C GLU A 157 -10.46 -25.81 -5.04
N HIS A 158 -10.15 -24.53 -5.03
CA HIS A 158 -9.84 -23.82 -3.80
C HIS A 158 -10.80 -22.69 -3.39
N TYR A 159 -11.50 -22.03 -4.32
CA TYR A 159 -12.46 -20.98 -3.99
C TYR A 159 -13.62 -20.95 -4.96
N ASN A 160 -14.67 -21.73 -4.67
CA ASN A 160 -15.92 -21.75 -5.45
C ASN A 160 -16.84 -20.56 -5.14
N MET A 161 -16.32 -19.41 -4.83
CA MET A 161 -17.17 -18.22 -4.69
C MET A 161 -17.31 -17.54 -6.04
N ARG A 162 -18.36 -17.86 -6.76
CA ARG A 162 -18.89 -17.05 -7.85
C ARG A 162 -19.89 -16.08 -7.26
N TYR A 163 -19.47 -14.86 -7.11
CA TYR A 163 -20.38 -13.80 -6.73
C TYR A 163 -20.70 -12.95 -7.95
N SER A 164 -21.96 -12.80 -8.28
CA SER A 164 -22.44 -11.85 -9.27
C SER A 164 -23.54 -11.03 -8.63
N SER A 165 -23.29 -9.75 -8.37
CA SER A 165 -24.30 -8.82 -7.95
C SER A 165 -24.98 -8.21 -9.17
N SER A 166 -26.30 -7.96 -9.06
CA SER A 166 -27.01 -7.09 -10.00
C SER A 166 -26.69 -5.60 -9.73
N GLU A 167 -26.11 -5.30 -8.59
CA GLU A 167 -25.74 -3.96 -8.18
C GLU A 167 -24.34 -3.59 -8.71
N GLN A 168 -24.15 -2.32 -8.94
CA GLN A 168 -22.89 -1.73 -9.38
C GLN A 168 -22.26 -1.02 -8.17
N PHE A 169 -21.01 -1.35 -7.89
CA PHE A 169 -20.23 -0.73 -6.82
C PHE A 169 -19.13 0.14 -7.40
N ALA A 170 -18.94 1.31 -6.82
CA ALA A 170 -17.85 2.20 -7.17
C ALA A 170 -16.68 2.04 -6.19
N GLY A 171 -15.46 2.06 -6.70
CA GLY A 171 -14.26 1.97 -5.88
C GLY A 171 -13.01 2.05 -6.72
N PHE A 172 -11.91 1.53 -6.22
CA PHE A 172 -10.61 1.68 -6.85
C PHE A 172 -9.97 0.34 -7.12
N LYS A 173 -9.42 0.19 -8.33
CA LYS A 173 -8.67 -1.00 -8.73
C LYS A 173 -7.23 -0.94 -8.20
N PRO A 174 -6.58 -2.09 -7.94
CA PRO A 174 -5.24 -2.12 -7.33
C PRO A 174 -4.16 -1.58 -8.27
N TYR A 175 -4.30 -1.80 -9.57
CA TYR A 175 -3.33 -1.40 -10.58
C TYR A 175 -4.00 -0.69 -11.74
N SER A 176 -3.27 0.23 -12.36
CA SER A 176 -3.69 0.89 -13.60
C SER A 176 -3.27 0.08 -14.82
N ASP A 177 -4.05 0.19 -15.91
CA ASP A 177 -3.74 -0.37 -17.23
C ASP A 177 -2.43 0.19 -17.83
N LYS A 178 -1.89 1.26 -17.23
CA LYS A 178 -0.56 1.79 -17.56
C LYS A 178 0.59 0.89 -17.07
N THR A 179 0.27 -0.16 -16.31
CA THR A 179 1.24 -1.16 -15.83
C THR A 179 1.19 -2.34 -16.78
N PRO A 180 2.25 -2.61 -17.59
CA PRO A 180 2.21 -3.63 -18.64
C PRO A 180 1.84 -5.03 -18.16
N ASP A 181 2.30 -5.41 -16.98
CA ASP A 181 2.05 -6.74 -16.39
C ASP A 181 0.58 -6.94 -15.95
N TYR A 182 -0.20 -5.86 -15.94
CA TYR A 182 -1.62 -5.87 -15.56
C TYR A 182 -2.54 -5.45 -16.71
N GLU A 183 -2.02 -5.36 -17.91
CA GLU A 183 -2.83 -5.08 -19.11
C GLU A 183 -3.87 -6.20 -19.30
N GLY A 184 -5.13 -5.83 -19.38
CA GLY A 184 -6.24 -6.79 -19.48
C GLY A 184 -6.68 -7.43 -18.15
N ALA A 185 -6.12 -7.02 -17.02
CA ALA A 185 -6.64 -7.41 -15.72
C ALA A 185 -8.09 -6.90 -15.55
N PRO A 186 -8.97 -7.68 -14.90
CA PRO A 186 -10.35 -7.25 -14.71
C PRO A 186 -10.39 -6.00 -13.83
N ASP A 187 -11.24 -5.07 -14.19
CA ASP A 187 -11.58 -3.93 -13.35
C ASP A 187 -12.36 -4.42 -12.13
N ILE A 188 -11.71 -4.55 -11.01
CA ILE A 188 -12.31 -4.97 -9.76
C ILE A 188 -12.25 -3.85 -8.73
N VAL A 189 -13.26 -3.74 -7.89
CA VAL A 189 -13.19 -2.89 -6.70
C VAL A 189 -12.36 -3.61 -5.64
N TRP A 190 -11.19 -3.05 -5.35
CA TRP A 190 -10.32 -3.52 -4.27
C TRP A 190 -10.65 -2.73 -3.00
N THR A 191 -11.33 -3.36 -2.05
CA THR A 191 -11.84 -2.69 -0.86
C THR A 191 -10.76 -2.08 0.02
N GLU A 192 -9.63 -2.76 0.22
CA GLU A 192 -8.49 -2.23 0.97
C GLU A 192 -7.95 -0.95 0.33
N GLY A 193 -7.70 -0.96 -0.98
CA GLY A 193 -7.23 0.22 -1.71
C GLY A 193 -8.27 1.34 -1.75
N THR A 194 -9.56 1.00 -1.83
CA THR A 194 -10.67 1.97 -1.78
C THR A 194 -10.72 2.67 -0.41
N LEU A 195 -10.53 1.92 0.68
CA LEU A 195 -10.42 2.52 2.02
C LEU A 195 -9.13 3.33 2.19
N GLY A 196 -8.03 2.92 1.57
CA GLY A 196 -6.79 3.70 1.50
C GLY A 196 -7.00 5.04 0.78
N TYR A 197 -7.77 5.05 -0.31
CA TYR A 197 -8.17 6.29 -0.98
C TYR A 197 -9.07 7.16 -0.09
N ALA A 198 -10.07 6.57 0.58
CA ALA A 198 -10.94 7.31 1.49
C ALA A 198 -10.14 7.96 2.64
N ALA A 199 -9.13 7.26 3.18
CA ALA A 199 -8.22 7.84 4.17
C ALA A 199 -7.44 9.04 3.62
N LEU A 200 -6.94 8.95 2.37
CA LEU A 200 -6.27 10.06 1.71
C LEU A 200 -7.22 11.24 1.46
N ALA A 201 -8.47 10.98 1.06
CA ALA A 201 -9.51 12.00 0.88
C ALA A 201 -9.74 12.78 2.18
N LEU A 202 -9.87 12.09 3.33
CA LEU A 202 -9.94 12.75 4.65
C LEU A 202 -8.73 13.63 4.93
N CYS A 203 -7.54 13.16 4.62
CA CYS A 203 -6.30 13.91 4.86
C CYS A 203 -6.20 15.20 4.03
N VAL A 204 -6.87 15.26 2.88
CA VAL A 204 -6.87 16.47 2.02
C VAL A 204 -8.13 17.33 2.16
N GLY A 205 -9.05 16.93 3.05
CA GLY A 205 -10.26 17.70 3.39
C GLY A 205 -11.49 17.36 2.54
N GLU A 206 -11.48 16.25 1.81
CA GLU A 206 -12.58 15.78 0.94
C GLU A 206 -13.45 14.76 1.69
N GLU A 207 -14.12 15.21 2.76
CA GLU A 207 -14.87 14.35 3.69
C GLU A 207 -16.06 13.64 3.03
N ASP A 208 -16.80 14.32 2.16
CA ASP A 208 -17.95 13.73 1.46
C ASP A 208 -17.52 12.61 0.52
N GLU A 209 -16.39 12.79 -0.16
CA GLU A 209 -15.83 11.77 -1.04
C GLU A 209 -15.30 10.59 -0.25
N ALA A 210 -14.63 10.83 0.87
CA ALA A 210 -14.19 9.77 1.78
C ALA A 210 -15.37 8.94 2.27
N LYS A 211 -16.44 9.62 2.74
CA LYS A 211 -17.66 8.95 3.20
C LYS A 211 -18.30 8.10 2.10
N LYS A 212 -18.41 8.64 0.88
CA LYS A 212 -18.97 7.92 -0.27
C LYS A 212 -18.29 6.56 -0.43
N TYR A 213 -16.96 6.51 -0.48
CA TYR A 213 -16.25 5.25 -0.74
C TYR A 213 -16.18 4.30 0.46
N VAL A 214 -16.30 4.80 1.68
CA VAL A 214 -16.54 3.96 2.84
C VAL A 214 -17.92 3.29 2.76
N ASP A 215 -18.96 4.05 2.40
CA ASP A 215 -20.31 3.52 2.26
C ASP A 215 -20.39 2.47 1.13
N GLU A 216 -19.70 2.67 0.00
CA GLU A 216 -19.58 1.69 -1.09
C GLU A 216 -18.93 0.38 -0.63
N CYS A 217 -17.85 0.46 0.16
CA CYS A 217 -17.20 -0.73 0.73
C CYS A 217 -18.11 -1.48 1.71
N ILE A 218 -18.88 -0.76 2.52
CA ILE A 218 -19.85 -1.35 3.46
C ILE A 218 -20.97 -2.04 2.67
N ALA A 219 -21.51 -1.39 1.63
CA ALA A 219 -22.56 -1.95 0.80
C ALA A 219 -22.10 -3.23 0.10
N LEU A 220 -20.88 -3.24 -0.46
CA LEU A 220 -20.28 -4.42 -1.07
C LEU A 220 -20.11 -5.57 -0.06
N GLN A 221 -19.68 -5.30 1.16
CA GLN A 221 -19.54 -6.30 2.21
C GLN A 221 -20.89 -6.92 2.58
N LEU A 222 -21.90 -6.07 2.80
CA LEU A 222 -23.25 -6.52 3.16
C LEU A 222 -23.88 -7.38 2.06
N GLU A 223 -23.69 -7.03 0.80
CA GLU A 223 -24.18 -7.81 -0.33
C GLU A 223 -23.53 -9.20 -0.39
N ILE A 224 -22.21 -9.29 -0.15
CA ILE A 224 -21.50 -10.56 -0.09
C ILE A 224 -22.02 -11.43 1.07
N GLU A 225 -22.22 -10.85 2.25
CA GLU A 225 -22.74 -11.57 3.42
C GLU A 225 -24.17 -12.10 3.19
N LEU A 226 -25.06 -11.29 2.58
CA LEU A 226 -26.41 -11.71 2.23
C LEU A 226 -26.40 -12.88 1.26
N HIS A 227 -25.54 -12.86 0.25
CA HIS A 227 -25.40 -13.92 -0.74
C HIS A 227 -24.96 -15.24 -0.07
N ILE A 228 -23.94 -15.20 0.77
CA ILE A 228 -23.48 -16.40 1.52
C ILE A 228 -24.60 -17.00 2.37
N LEU A 229 -25.45 -16.18 3.00
CA LEU A 229 -26.53 -16.64 3.86
C LEU A 229 -27.72 -17.21 3.07
N THR A 230 -27.89 -16.85 1.81
CA THR A 230 -29.04 -17.29 0.98
C THR A 230 -28.72 -18.54 0.15
N GLU A 231 -27.46 -18.91 -0.04
CA GLU A 231 -27.04 -20.13 -0.76
C GLU A 231 -26.91 -21.37 0.15
N HIS A 232 -27.15 -21.23 1.46
CA HIS A 232 -27.17 -22.33 2.44
C HIS A 232 -28.54 -22.49 3.06
#